data_915769b4f743e927f0eae4372631336d
#
_entry.id   915769b4f743e927f0eae4372631336d
#
_cell.length_a   1.000
_cell.length_b   1.000
_cell.length_c   1.000
_cell.angle_alpha   90.00
_cell.angle_beta   90.00
_cell.angle_gamma   90.00
#
_symmetry.space_group_name_H-M   'P 1'
#
loop_
_entity.id
_entity.type
_entity.pdbx_description
1 polymer ?
#
loop_
_entity_poly.entity_id
_entity_poly.type
_entity_poly.pdbx_seq_one_letter_code
_entity_poly.pdbx_strand_id
1 'polypeptide(L)'
;MKVIEKEEEKKIKIDKWTQSICPICQKLIPMHVYEENNVIYLEKTCSEHGKFEDIYWGDAELYKYWQKWDQAKYMGTGIQNPRTDTINGCPFDCGICPMHRSHTVLSIIDVTNRCNMACPVCFAYAGAIGYVYEPNYEQIVEMLKNLRSTKPWAPNAIQFSGGEPTLRNDLPKIIKEAKRLGFTHVEVNSNGIRLAEDIEYFKSIREAGMSTLYLQFDGLNPEIYKKLRGRTDLIPIKQKVIENARKIGLDSIVLVVTLAKGVNDNELGNIINYAIQNKDVVRCVNIQPISFVGRATKEKIKEMRITTPDVLKLIEEQTNGAITRWDFRPVDWPVPISLAMEQVKNRLYPRFTMNPYCGAATFILVENGKIIPITRIVDVDNFAETFWQIYYTAIEGGKTKAKLQLLKLLPLVKEEHVRKLFKDVLTKGSYKALGSLIRNMIMIGCMHFMDYNNFDVARVQRCVIHYALPNGSIIPFCTLNSLHRSRIEKEYSMTIDEWYKLHPNAKINDYV
;
A
#
# COMPACT_ATOMS: atom_id res chain seq x y z
N MET A 1 39.72 32.11 20.48
CA MET A 1 39.49 31.11 19.41
C MET A 1 39.51 29.74 20.08
N LYS A 2 38.35 29.21 20.46
CA LYS A 2 38.23 27.82 20.91
C LYS A 2 37.78 27.03 19.70
N VAL A 3 38.60 26.10 19.23
CA VAL A 3 38.30 25.10 18.26
C VAL A 3 37.27 24.17 18.88
N ILE A 4 36.05 24.18 18.39
CA ILE A 4 35.03 23.18 18.75
C ILE A 4 35.42 21.95 17.96
N GLU A 5 36.01 20.95 18.63
CA GLU A 5 36.17 19.62 18.11
C GLU A 5 34.76 19.10 17.78
N LYS A 6 34.54 18.79 16.50
CA LYS A 6 33.37 17.99 16.09
C LYS A 6 33.51 16.62 16.74
N GLU A 7 32.69 16.34 17.75
CA GLU A 7 32.47 14.98 18.21
C GLU A 7 32.03 14.16 16.99
N GLU A 8 32.83 13.18 16.62
CA GLU A 8 32.39 12.13 15.69
C GLU A 8 31.17 11.46 16.34
N GLU A 9 29.98 11.70 15.79
CA GLU A 9 28.79 10.92 16.12
C GLU A 9 29.15 9.44 15.93
N LYS A 10 29.36 8.72 17.03
CA LYS A 10 29.50 7.27 17.00
C LYS A 10 28.28 6.72 16.24
N LYS A 11 28.47 6.24 15.00
CA LYS A 11 27.42 5.61 14.21
C LYS A 11 26.90 4.41 15.01
N ILE A 12 25.76 4.60 15.68
CA ILE A 12 25.10 3.55 16.45
C ILE A 12 24.72 2.44 15.48
N LYS A 13 25.26 1.24 15.69
CA LYS A 13 24.84 0.05 14.94
C LYS A 13 23.43 -0.36 15.37
N ILE A 14 22.62 -0.79 14.42
CA ILE A 14 21.32 -1.37 14.72
C ILE A 14 21.53 -2.73 15.36
N ASP A 15 20.93 -2.91 16.53
CA ASP A 15 20.95 -4.17 17.29
C ASP A 15 19.68 -4.17 18.16
N LYS A 16 18.65 -4.90 17.75
CA LYS A 16 17.37 -4.94 18.46
C LYS A 16 16.67 -6.29 18.36
N TRP A 17 15.85 -6.58 19.35
CA TRP A 17 15.00 -7.76 19.38
C TRP A 17 13.52 -7.40 19.16
N THR A 18 12.82 -8.24 18.42
CA THR A 18 11.37 -8.18 18.20
C THR A 18 10.82 -9.62 18.14
N GLN A 19 9.57 -9.76 17.75
CA GLN A 19 8.92 -11.06 17.59
C GLN A 19 8.59 -11.33 16.12
N SER A 20 8.71 -12.60 15.74
CA SER A 20 8.40 -13.11 14.41
C SER A 20 7.70 -14.47 14.53
N ILE A 21 7.44 -15.09 13.39
CA ILE A 21 6.94 -16.47 13.32
C ILE A 21 7.97 -17.39 12.66
N CYS A 22 7.93 -18.65 13.02
CA CYS A 22 8.67 -19.69 12.32
C CYS A 22 8.11 -19.86 10.89
N PRO A 23 8.95 -19.87 9.83
CA PRO A 23 8.47 -20.03 8.46
C PRO A 23 7.84 -21.40 8.15
N ILE A 24 8.03 -22.38 9.03
CA ILE A 24 7.53 -23.75 8.85
C ILE A 24 6.32 -24.03 9.72
N CYS A 25 6.44 -23.94 11.07
CA CYS A 25 5.34 -24.27 11.99
C CYS A 25 4.52 -23.06 12.43
N GLN A 26 4.90 -21.85 12.02
CA GLN A 26 4.22 -20.59 12.33
C GLN A 26 4.15 -20.23 13.84
N LYS A 27 4.83 -20.98 14.73
CA LYS A 27 4.95 -20.62 16.14
C LYS A 27 5.66 -19.27 16.30
N LEU A 28 5.22 -18.50 17.30
CA LEU A 28 5.85 -17.23 17.67
C LEU A 28 7.26 -17.50 18.19
N ILE A 29 8.23 -16.78 17.68
CA ILE A 29 9.65 -16.90 18.05
C ILE A 29 10.30 -15.51 18.13
N PRO A 30 11.34 -15.32 18.96
CA PRO A 30 12.13 -14.10 18.98
C PRO A 30 12.87 -13.91 17.65
N MET A 31 13.04 -12.66 17.26
CA MET A 31 13.79 -12.26 16.06
C MET A 31 14.79 -11.17 16.43
N HIS A 32 16.03 -11.40 16.11
CA HIS A 32 17.13 -10.45 16.21
C HIS A 32 17.28 -9.69 14.90
N VAL A 33 17.31 -8.36 14.96
CA VAL A 33 17.52 -7.46 13.82
C VAL A 33 18.82 -6.70 14.06
N TYR A 34 19.80 -6.89 13.19
CA TYR A 34 21.15 -6.36 13.37
C TYR A 34 21.77 -5.82 12.08
N GLU A 35 22.74 -4.93 12.24
CA GLU A 35 23.45 -4.29 11.13
C GLU A 35 24.82 -4.96 10.90
N GLU A 36 25.03 -5.34 9.65
CA GLU A 36 26.34 -5.81 9.18
C GLU A 36 26.58 -5.31 7.74
N ASN A 37 27.80 -4.80 7.46
CA ASN A 37 28.23 -4.33 6.14
C ASN A 37 27.21 -3.40 5.43
N ASN A 38 26.65 -2.43 6.16
CA ASN A 38 25.64 -1.49 5.68
C ASN A 38 24.31 -2.14 5.24
N VAL A 39 24.02 -3.35 5.70
CA VAL A 39 22.77 -4.07 5.49
C VAL A 39 22.16 -4.41 6.84
N ILE A 40 20.85 -4.36 6.94
CA ILE A 40 20.10 -4.82 8.11
C ILE A 40 19.61 -6.24 7.84
N TYR A 41 20.06 -7.17 8.67
CA TYR A 41 19.68 -8.57 8.65
C TYR A 41 18.66 -8.89 9.72
N LEU A 42 17.95 -9.98 9.55
CA LEU A 42 17.16 -10.61 10.60
C LEU A 42 17.64 -12.06 10.80
N GLU A 43 17.62 -12.48 12.06
CA GLU A 43 17.91 -13.83 12.47
C GLU A 43 16.84 -14.30 13.45
N LYS A 44 16.38 -15.54 13.31
CA LYS A 44 15.40 -16.15 14.23
C LYS A 44 15.61 -17.65 14.33
N THR A 45 15.41 -18.20 15.52
CA THR A 45 15.62 -19.62 15.79
C THR A 45 14.35 -20.27 16.31
N CYS A 46 13.92 -21.33 15.65
CA CYS A 46 12.84 -22.19 16.12
C CYS A 46 13.44 -23.44 16.77
N SER A 47 12.95 -23.85 17.94
CA SER A 47 13.42 -25.03 18.65
C SER A 47 13.23 -26.35 17.87
N GLU A 48 12.25 -26.37 16.93
CA GLU A 48 11.92 -27.54 16.13
C GLU A 48 12.53 -27.51 14.73
N HIS A 49 12.79 -26.32 14.17
CA HIS A 49 13.17 -26.15 12.75
C HIS A 49 14.49 -25.42 12.54
N GLY A 50 15.21 -25.11 13.62
CA GLY A 50 16.53 -24.50 13.56
C GLY A 50 16.53 -23.01 13.22
N LYS A 51 17.64 -22.53 12.68
CA LYS A 51 17.96 -21.13 12.42
C LYS A 51 17.48 -20.68 11.03
N PHE A 52 16.96 -19.47 10.95
CA PHE A 52 16.56 -18.78 9.73
C PHE A 52 17.18 -17.38 9.70
N GLU A 53 17.70 -17.00 8.55
CA GLU A 53 18.26 -15.68 8.28
C GLU A 53 17.68 -15.13 6.98
N ASP A 54 17.45 -13.81 6.92
CA ASP A 54 17.04 -13.11 5.70
C ASP A 54 17.52 -11.64 5.76
N ILE A 55 17.45 -10.94 4.64
CA ILE A 55 17.67 -9.49 4.60
C ILE A 55 16.40 -8.80 5.07
N TYR A 56 16.51 -8.02 6.15
CA TYR A 56 15.42 -7.19 6.65
C TYR A 56 15.34 -5.87 5.86
N TRP A 57 16.50 -5.25 5.55
CA TRP A 57 16.59 -3.98 4.84
C TRP A 57 17.97 -3.77 4.19
N GLY A 58 18.02 -3.55 2.89
CA GLY A 58 19.26 -3.56 2.09
C GLY A 58 20.14 -2.30 2.21
N ASP A 59 19.84 -1.34 3.10
CA ASP A 59 20.62 -0.11 3.28
C ASP A 59 20.48 0.43 4.71
N ALA A 60 21.52 0.26 5.54
CA ALA A 60 21.49 0.67 6.94
C ALA A 60 21.49 2.20 7.12
N GLU A 61 22.09 2.96 6.20
CA GLU A 61 22.08 4.41 6.25
C GLU A 61 20.65 4.96 6.06
N LEU A 62 19.95 4.45 5.03
CA LEU A 62 18.55 4.81 4.77
C LEU A 62 17.63 4.33 5.90
N TYR A 63 17.92 3.16 6.52
CA TYR A 63 17.19 2.65 7.67
C TYR A 63 17.24 3.64 8.85
N LYS A 64 18.45 4.08 9.22
CA LYS A 64 18.67 5.05 10.30
C LYS A 64 18.04 6.42 9.97
N TYR A 65 18.16 6.86 8.71
CA TYR A 65 17.51 8.10 8.27
C TYR A 65 16.00 8.06 8.46
N TRP A 66 15.35 6.93 8.12
CA TRP A 66 13.89 6.80 8.26
C TRP A 66 13.44 6.57 9.69
N GLN A 67 14.31 6.08 10.58
CA GLN A 67 14.00 5.89 11.99
C GLN A 67 13.57 7.21 12.67
N LYS A 68 14.10 8.35 12.23
CA LYS A 68 13.69 9.67 12.73
C LYS A 68 12.22 10.00 12.49
N TRP A 69 11.61 9.37 11.45
CA TRP A 69 10.20 9.55 11.08
C TRP A 69 9.28 8.56 11.78
N ASP A 70 9.80 7.64 12.58
CA ASP A 70 8.97 6.67 13.28
C ASP A 70 8.00 7.35 14.24
N GLN A 71 6.71 7.33 13.88
CA GLN A 71 5.63 7.99 14.60
C GLN A 71 4.94 7.06 15.63
N ALA A 72 5.62 5.99 16.06
CA ALA A 72 5.08 4.99 16.99
C ALA A 72 4.44 5.59 18.25
N LYS A 73 5.02 6.66 18.81
CA LYS A 73 4.51 7.36 20.00
C LYS A 73 3.17 8.07 19.81
N TYR A 74 2.75 8.29 18.54
CA TYR A 74 1.51 8.99 18.20
C TYR A 74 0.40 8.07 17.66
N MET A 75 0.57 6.76 17.76
CA MET A 75 -0.43 5.79 17.30
C MET A 75 -1.75 5.87 18.06
N GLY A 76 -1.71 6.27 19.31
CA GLY A 76 -2.88 6.29 20.17
C GLY A 76 -3.29 4.89 20.65
N THR A 77 -4.58 4.72 20.92
CA THR A 77 -5.16 3.49 21.47
C THR A 77 -5.59 2.48 20.39
N GLY A 78 -5.26 2.73 19.11
CA GLY A 78 -5.70 1.87 18.01
C GLY A 78 -7.21 1.97 17.76
N ILE A 79 -7.87 0.82 17.62
CA ILE A 79 -9.32 0.73 17.47
C ILE A 79 -9.99 0.65 18.84
N GLN A 80 -11.01 1.50 19.05
CA GLN A 80 -11.74 1.57 20.32
C GLN A 80 -12.82 0.48 20.46
N ASN A 81 -13.21 -0.15 19.36
CA ASN A 81 -14.19 -1.22 19.33
C ASN A 81 -13.61 -2.44 18.59
N PRO A 82 -12.75 -3.23 19.26
CA PRO A 82 -12.13 -4.41 18.67
C PRO A 82 -13.19 -5.42 18.23
N ARG A 83 -12.83 -6.29 17.28
CA ARG A 83 -13.71 -7.31 16.72
C ARG A 83 -13.40 -8.71 17.24
N THR A 84 -12.24 -8.87 17.84
CA THR A 84 -11.80 -10.13 18.46
C THR A 84 -11.14 -9.86 19.79
N ASP A 85 -11.19 -10.83 20.69
CA ASP A 85 -10.47 -10.80 21.96
C ASP A 85 -9.00 -11.17 21.77
N THR A 86 -8.19 -10.92 22.80
CA THR A 86 -6.79 -11.34 22.84
C THR A 86 -6.68 -12.58 23.72
N ILE A 87 -6.47 -13.76 23.10
CA ILE A 87 -6.35 -15.07 23.77
C ILE A 87 -4.95 -15.64 23.56
N ASN A 88 -4.53 -15.77 22.30
CA ASN A 88 -3.22 -16.33 21.91
C ASN A 88 -2.19 -15.24 21.58
N GLY A 89 -2.61 -13.99 21.56
CA GLY A 89 -1.76 -12.85 21.22
C GLY A 89 -1.58 -12.61 19.71
N CYS A 90 -0.85 -11.56 19.39
CA CYS A 90 -0.51 -11.20 18.01
C CYS A 90 0.56 -12.16 17.46
N PRO A 91 0.38 -12.70 16.23
CA PRO A 91 -0.60 -12.36 15.19
C PRO A 91 -1.82 -13.32 15.12
N PHE A 92 -2.04 -14.18 16.11
CA PHE A 92 -3.00 -15.28 16.01
C PHE A 92 -4.46 -14.85 16.21
N ASP A 93 -4.70 -13.86 17.07
CA ASP A 93 -6.03 -13.32 17.37
C ASP A 93 -6.44 -12.17 16.41
N CYS A 94 -5.81 -12.11 15.22
CA CYS A 94 -6.12 -11.05 14.27
C CYS A 94 -7.58 -11.05 13.82
N GLY A 95 -8.20 -9.90 14.01
CA GLY A 95 -9.59 -9.57 13.72
C GLY A 95 -9.83 -8.12 14.10
N ILE A 96 -8.73 -7.38 14.24
CA ILE A 96 -8.56 -6.13 14.97
C ILE A 96 -8.87 -6.35 16.45
N CYS A 97 -7.93 -7.01 17.13
CA CYS A 97 -7.91 -7.22 18.57
C CYS A 97 -7.35 -5.98 19.32
N PRO A 98 -7.47 -5.94 20.66
CA PRO A 98 -6.95 -4.83 21.48
C PRO A 98 -5.43 -4.57 21.35
N MET A 99 -4.65 -5.55 20.88
CA MET A 99 -3.20 -5.35 20.64
C MET A 99 -2.89 -4.55 19.38
N HIS A 100 -3.87 -4.32 18.50
CA HIS A 100 -3.68 -3.54 17.28
C HIS A 100 -3.66 -2.05 17.57
N ARG A 101 -2.62 -1.33 17.13
CA ARG A 101 -2.29 0.03 17.57
C ARG A 101 -2.64 1.13 16.57
N SER A 102 -3.06 0.76 15.35
CA SER A 102 -3.43 1.69 14.29
C SER A 102 -4.87 1.48 13.84
N HIS A 103 -5.52 2.52 13.31
CA HIS A 103 -6.83 2.36 12.67
C HIS A 103 -6.70 2.04 11.18
N THR A 104 -7.78 1.53 10.60
CA THR A 104 -7.81 1.23 9.16
C THR A 104 -7.81 2.52 8.34
N VAL A 105 -6.86 2.66 7.43
CA VAL A 105 -6.82 3.74 6.42
C VAL A 105 -7.33 3.23 5.07
N LEU A 106 -6.82 2.08 4.62
CA LEU A 106 -7.29 1.40 3.43
C LEU A 106 -7.93 0.07 3.84
N SER A 107 -9.19 -0.11 3.46
CA SER A 107 -9.92 -1.37 3.60
C SER A 107 -9.83 -2.17 2.31
N ILE A 108 -9.84 -3.50 2.41
CA ILE A 108 -9.89 -4.41 1.26
C ILE A 108 -11.01 -5.42 1.48
N ILE A 109 -11.74 -5.73 0.42
CA ILE A 109 -12.67 -6.85 0.37
C ILE A 109 -12.31 -7.69 -0.85
N ASP A 110 -11.96 -8.96 -0.62
CA ASP A 110 -11.87 -9.94 -1.68
C ASP A 110 -13.27 -10.40 -2.02
N VAL A 111 -13.77 -9.97 -3.18
CA VAL A 111 -15.15 -10.23 -3.60
C VAL A 111 -15.31 -11.61 -4.25
N THR A 112 -14.20 -12.21 -4.68
CA THR A 112 -14.14 -13.57 -5.24
C THR A 112 -12.70 -14.06 -5.24
N ASN A 113 -12.49 -15.38 -5.12
CA ASN A 113 -11.19 -15.99 -5.41
C ASN A 113 -11.07 -16.53 -6.83
N ARG A 114 -12.15 -16.45 -7.64
CA ARG A 114 -12.11 -16.79 -9.06
C ARG A 114 -11.22 -15.82 -9.83
N CYS A 115 -10.47 -16.34 -10.77
CA CYS A 115 -9.55 -15.54 -11.57
C CYS A 115 -9.39 -16.16 -12.97
N ASN A 116 -9.41 -15.34 -14.01
CA ASN A 116 -9.10 -15.73 -15.39
C ASN A 116 -7.58 -15.79 -15.68
N MET A 117 -6.77 -15.84 -14.62
CA MET A 117 -5.32 -16.02 -14.69
C MET A 117 -4.83 -16.97 -13.59
N ALA A 118 -3.77 -17.75 -13.90
CA ALA A 118 -3.10 -18.65 -12.95
C ALA A 118 -1.66 -18.21 -12.68
N CYS A 119 -1.47 -17.00 -12.18
CA CYS A 119 -0.16 -16.37 -11.99
C CYS A 119 0.76 -17.19 -11.09
N PRO A 120 2.02 -17.48 -11.50
CA PRO A 120 3.00 -18.19 -10.67
C PRO A 120 3.32 -17.52 -9.33
N VAL A 121 3.18 -16.19 -9.26
CA VAL A 121 3.49 -15.38 -8.06
C VAL A 121 2.24 -14.90 -7.31
N CYS A 122 1.10 -15.58 -7.48
CA CYS A 122 -0.14 -15.16 -6.84
C CYS A 122 -0.11 -15.40 -5.33
N PHE A 123 -0.13 -14.33 -4.53
CA PHE A 123 -0.12 -14.43 -3.07
C PHE A 123 -1.47 -14.92 -2.49
N ALA A 124 -2.58 -14.72 -3.21
CA ALA A 124 -3.92 -15.18 -2.82
C ALA A 124 -4.24 -16.60 -3.28
N TYR A 125 -3.36 -17.26 -4.03
CA TYR A 125 -3.59 -18.58 -4.62
C TYR A 125 -4.84 -18.66 -5.54
N ALA A 126 -5.33 -17.53 -6.01
CA ALA A 126 -6.55 -17.42 -6.80
C ALA A 126 -6.49 -18.23 -8.11
N GLY A 127 -7.64 -18.80 -8.50
CA GLY A 127 -7.76 -19.58 -9.74
C GLY A 127 -7.07 -20.96 -9.73
N ALA A 128 -6.74 -21.56 -8.54
CA ALA A 128 -6.11 -22.88 -8.45
C ALA A 128 -6.26 -23.55 -7.09
N ILE A 129 -7.09 -23.03 -6.21
CA ILE A 129 -7.16 -23.50 -4.82
C ILE A 129 -8.17 -24.63 -4.62
N GLY A 130 -9.02 -24.91 -5.61
CA GLY A 130 -9.95 -26.04 -5.60
C GLY A 130 -11.28 -25.82 -4.89
N TYR A 131 -11.59 -24.57 -4.50
CA TYR A 131 -12.89 -24.16 -3.94
C TYR A 131 -13.22 -22.73 -4.40
N VAL A 132 -14.51 -22.36 -4.31
CA VAL A 132 -14.97 -21.00 -4.59
C VAL A 132 -15.28 -20.26 -3.30
N TYR A 133 -14.51 -19.23 -3.03
CA TYR A 133 -14.83 -18.19 -2.06
C TYR A 133 -15.39 -16.98 -2.81
N GLU A 134 -16.69 -16.79 -2.73
CA GLU A 134 -17.37 -15.66 -3.36
C GLU A 134 -18.51 -15.18 -2.45
N PRO A 135 -18.22 -14.29 -1.50
CA PRO A 135 -19.26 -13.75 -0.61
C PRO A 135 -20.41 -13.17 -1.41
N ASN A 136 -21.66 -13.47 -1.03
CA ASN A 136 -22.81 -12.91 -1.69
C ASN A 136 -22.94 -11.40 -1.42
N TYR A 137 -23.87 -10.75 -2.12
CA TYR A 137 -24.04 -9.29 -2.00
C TYR A 137 -24.32 -8.84 -0.57
N GLU A 138 -25.18 -9.56 0.15
CA GLU A 138 -25.59 -9.26 1.52
C GLU A 138 -24.40 -9.39 2.49
N GLN A 139 -23.56 -10.40 2.34
CA GLN A 139 -22.32 -10.57 3.13
C GLN A 139 -21.35 -9.40 2.86
N ILE A 140 -21.18 -8.99 1.60
CA ILE A 140 -20.32 -7.84 1.26
C ILE A 140 -20.88 -6.55 1.90
N VAL A 141 -22.19 -6.34 1.87
CA VAL A 141 -22.83 -5.17 2.51
C VAL A 141 -22.57 -5.17 4.01
N GLU A 142 -22.65 -6.32 4.69
CA GLU A 142 -22.33 -6.42 6.13
C GLU A 142 -20.84 -6.15 6.40
N MET A 143 -19.92 -6.65 5.56
CA MET A 143 -18.49 -6.31 5.67
C MET A 143 -18.26 -4.78 5.52
N LEU A 144 -18.93 -4.13 4.57
CA LEU A 144 -18.85 -2.68 4.37
C LEU A 144 -19.38 -1.89 5.59
N LYS A 145 -20.53 -2.31 6.15
CA LYS A 145 -21.10 -1.70 7.37
C LYS A 145 -20.17 -1.89 8.57
N ASN A 146 -19.61 -3.09 8.72
CA ASN A 146 -18.66 -3.40 9.79
C ASN A 146 -17.44 -2.49 9.74
N LEU A 147 -16.85 -2.28 8.55
CA LEU A 147 -15.76 -1.31 8.37
C LEU A 147 -16.18 0.11 8.76
N ARG A 148 -17.36 0.56 8.32
CA ARG A 148 -17.87 1.90 8.64
C ARG A 148 -18.23 2.11 10.10
N SER A 149 -18.41 1.04 10.86
CA SER A 149 -18.69 1.09 12.30
C SER A 149 -17.44 1.16 13.18
N THR A 150 -16.22 1.08 12.60
CA THR A 150 -14.98 1.17 13.38
C THR A 150 -14.77 2.54 14.01
N LYS A 151 -14.20 2.56 15.23
CA LYS A 151 -13.92 3.79 16.00
C LYS A 151 -12.46 3.80 16.43
N PRO A 152 -11.85 4.99 16.60
CA PRO A 152 -12.41 6.34 16.48
C PRO A 152 -12.56 6.81 15.02
N TRP A 153 -11.91 6.14 14.06
CA TRP A 153 -11.90 6.45 12.65
C TRP A 153 -12.56 5.34 11.84
N ALA A 154 -13.58 5.69 11.07
CA ALA A 154 -14.18 4.80 10.08
C ALA A 154 -13.49 5.02 8.72
N PRO A 155 -12.87 3.97 8.11
CA PRO A 155 -12.16 4.12 6.86
C PRO A 155 -13.07 4.64 5.74
N ASN A 156 -12.56 5.58 4.95
CA ASN A 156 -13.27 6.16 3.82
C ASN A 156 -12.73 5.68 2.45
N ALA A 157 -11.69 4.85 2.47
CA ALA A 157 -11.12 4.20 1.29
C ALA A 157 -11.39 2.70 1.35
N ILE A 158 -11.82 2.13 0.22
CA ILE A 158 -12.08 0.70 0.02
C ILE A 158 -11.50 0.25 -1.32
N GLN A 159 -10.82 -0.90 -1.31
CA GLN A 159 -10.36 -1.60 -2.51
C GLN A 159 -11.11 -2.92 -2.66
N PHE A 160 -11.75 -3.13 -3.79
CA PHE A 160 -12.29 -4.43 -4.18
C PHE A 160 -11.22 -5.23 -4.90
N SER A 161 -10.95 -6.41 -4.39
CA SER A 161 -9.86 -7.30 -4.81
C SER A 161 -10.31 -8.76 -4.77
N GLY A 162 -9.36 -9.68 -4.72
CA GLY A 162 -9.57 -11.11 -4.66
C GLY A 162 -8.73 -11.86 -5.69
N GLY A 163 -9.37 -12.76 -6.47
CA GLY A 163 -8.80 -13.27 -7.70
C GLY A 163 -8.85 -12.20 -8.79
N GLU A 164 -9.97 -12.13 -9.50
CA GLU A 164 -10.25 -11.04 -10.44
C GLU A 164 -11.65 -10.49 -10.17
N PRO A 165 -11.79 -9.34 -9.51
CA PRO A 165 -13.10 -8.80 -9.12
C PRO A 165 -14.00 -8.47 -10.29
N THR A 166 -13.45 -8.17 -11.46
CA THR A 166 -14.23 -7.85 -12.66
C THR A 166 -14.97 -9.05 -13.25
N LEU A 167 -14.71 -10.28 -12.78
CA LEU A 167 -15.51 -11.45 -13.15
C LEU A 167 -16.93 -11.40 -12.55
N ARG A 168 -17.17 -10.59 -11.52
CA ARG A 168 -18.49 -10.38 -10.95
C ARG A 168 -19.30 -9.37 -11.74
N ASN A 169 -20.48 -9.80 -12.23
CA ASN A 169 -21.40 -8.91 -12.95
C ASN A 169 -22.10 -7.90 -12.03
N ASP A 170 -22.21 -8.21 -10.74
CA ASP A 170 -22.80 -7.32 -9.73
C ASP A 170 -21.80 -6.37 -9.06
N LEU A 171 -20.53 -6.34 -9.49
CA LEU A 171 -19.53 -5.41 -8.96
C LEU A 171 -19.96 -3.93 -9.03
N PRO A 172 -20.63 -3.44 -10.10
CA PRO A 172 -21.16 -2.08 -10.12
C PRO A 172 -22.16 -1.82 -8.99
N LYS A 173 -23.04 -2.79 -8.67
CA LYS A 173 -23.99 -2.70 -7.56
C LYS A 173 -23.25 -2.61 -6.20
N ILE A 174 -22.20 -3.42 -6.02
CA ILE A 174 -21.35 -3.41 -4.82
C ILE A 174 -20.65 -2.06 -4.65
N ILE A 175 -20.07 -1.51 -5.72
CA ILE A 175 -19.41 -0.19 -5.72
C ILE A 175 -20.40 0.90 -5.33
N LYS A 176 -21.59 0.90 -5.92
CA LYS A 176 -22.64 1.88 -5.60
C LYS A 176 -23.04 1.81 -4.12
N GLU A 177 -23.13 0.63 -3.56
CA GLU A 177 -23.45 0.44 -2.14
C GLU A 177 -22.32 0.94 -1.23
N ALA A 178 -21.05 0.69 -1.57
CA ALA A 178 -19.92 1.26 -0.83
C ALA A 178 -19.97 2.79 -0.83
N LYS A 179 -20.27 3.42 -1.97
CA LYS A 179 -20.47 4.88 -2.05
C LYS A 179 -21.62 5.35 -1.17
N ARG A 180 -22.77 4.65 -1.18
CA ARG A 180 -23.94 4.96 -0.33
C ARG A 180 -23.60 4.88 1.16
N LEU A 181 -22.75 3.93 1.57
CA LEU A 181 -22.31 3.78 2.96
C LEU A 181 -21.22 4.79 3.37
N GLY A 182 -20.77 5.67 2.45
CA GLY A 182 -19.86 6.78 2.76
C GLY A 182 -18.39 6.51 2.50
N PHE A 183 -18.04 5.49 1.71
CA PHE A 183 -16.68 5.36 1.16
C PHE A 183 -16.50 6.42 0.06
N THR A 184 -15.63 7.39 0.32
CA THR A 184 -15.37 8.48 -0.64
C THR A 184 -14.39 8.07 -1.73
N HIS A 185 -13.51 7.13 -1.45
CA HIS A 185 -12.53 6.59 -2.37
C HIS A 185 -12.75 5.08 -2.55
N VAL A 186 -13.03 4.66 -3.79
CA VAL A 186 -13.29 3.27 -4.15
C VAL A 186 -12.30 2.84 -5.23
N GLU A 187 -11.52 1.82 -4.94
CA GLU A 187 -10.54 1.23 -5.85
C GLU A 187 -11.01 -0.15 -6.32
N VAL A 188 -10.66 -0.49 -7.56
CA VAL A 188 -10.79 -1.85 -8.10
C VAL A 188 -9.41 -2.33 -8.51
N ASN A 189 -8.95 -3.44 -7.91
CA ASN A 189 -7.70 -4.10 -8.25
C ASN A 189 -7.94 -5.15 -9.33
N SER A 190 -7.39 -4.97 -10.53
CA SER A 190 -7.71 -5.81 -11.68
C SER A 190 -6.49 -6.15 -12.54
N ASN A 191 -6.52 -7.34 -13.14
CA ASN A 191 -5.59 -7.71 -14.20
C ASN A 191 -5.93 -7.01 -15.56
N GLY A 192 -7.08 -6.39 -15.67
CA GLY A 192 -7.49 -5.55 -16.81
C GLY A 192 -8.04 -6.29 -18.03
N ILE A 193 -8.08 -7.62 -18.05
CA ILE A 193 -8.52 -8.38 -19.24
C ILE A 193 -9.93 -7.98 -19.63
N ARG A 194 -10.90 -8.12 -18.73
CA ARG A 194 -12.29 -7.76 -19.02
C ARG A 194 -12.45 -6.25 -19.32
N LEU A 195 -11.67 -5.41 -18.68
CA LEU A 195 -11.75 -3.95 -18.89
C LEU A 195 -11.21 -3.51 -20.26
N ALA A 196 -10.33 -4.32 -20.86
CA ALA A 196 -9.88 -4.12 -22.24
C ALA A 196 -10.94 -4.57 -23.26
N GLU A 197 -11.61 -5.67 -22.99
CA GLU A 197 -12.56 -6.34 -23.90
C GLU A 197 -13.96 -5.72 -23.86
N ASP A 198 -14.45 -5.32 -22.68
CA ASP A 198 -15.80 -4.83 -22.41
C ASP A 198 -15.78 -3.40 -21.85
N ILE A 199 -15.79 -2.42 -22.75
CA ILE A 199 -15.78 -1.00 -22.38
C ILE A 199 -17.08 -0.57 -21.67
N GLU A 200 -18.22 -1.17 -21.99
CA GLU A 200 -19.50 -0.84 -21.37
C GLU A 200 -19.52 -1.33 -19.92
N TYR A 201 -18.98 -2.51 -19.63
CA TYR A 201 -18.78 -2.94 -18.25
C TYR A 201 -17.80 -2.02 -17.51
N PHE A 202 -16.67 -1.63 -18.13
CA PHE A 202 -15.72 -0.69 -17.54
C PHE A 202 -16.37 0.66 -17.20
N LYS A 203 -17.18 1.18 -18.11
CA LYS A 203 -17.98 2.39 -17.91
C LYS A 203 -18.95 2.24 -16.74
N SER A 204 -19.64 1.08 -16.65
CA SER A 204 -20.62 0.83 -15.59
C SER A 204 -20.00 0.85 -14.18
N ILE A 205 -18.79 0.29 -13.98
CA ILE A 205 -18.10 0.36 -12.69
C ILE A 205 -17.59 1.77 -12.39
N ARG A 206 -17.18 2.55 -13.40
CA ARG A 206 -16.81 3.95 -13.25
C ARG A 206 -18.01 4.80 -12.83
N GLU A 207 -19.15 4.66 -13.50
CA GLU A 207 -20.40 5.37 -13.20
C GLU A 207 -20.98 4.97 -11.83
N ALA A 208 -20.77 3.72 -11.39
CA ALA A 208 -21.13 3.29 -10.04
C ALA A 208 -20.34 3.99 -8.94
N GLY A 209 -19.22 4.65 -9.28
CA GLY A 209 -18.43 5.45 -8.34
C GLY A 209 -17.01 4.96 -8.09
N MET A 210 -16.46 4.08 -8.93
CA MET A 210 -15.04 3.74 -8.87
C MET A 210 -14.19 5.01 -9.05
N SER A 211 -13.29 5.25 -8.12
CA SER A 211 -12.40 6.41 -8.10
C SER A 211 -11.08 6.13 -8.81
N THR A 212 -10.53 4.93 -8.60
CA THR A 212 -9.20 4.55 -9.05
C THR A 212 -9.20 3.10 -9.54
N LEU A 213 -8.54 2.86 -10.65
CA LEU A 213 -8.20 1.52 -11.12
C LEU A 213 -6.79 1.15 -10.65
N TYR A 214 -6.66 0.09 -9.89
CA TYR A 214 -5.40 -0.50 -9.45
C TYR A 214 -5.04 -1.59 -10.46
N LEU A 215 -4.29 -1.20 -11.51
CA LEU A 215 -4.03 -2.04 -12.69
C LEU A 215 -2.70 -2.78 -12.53
N GLN A 216 -2.72 -4.10 -12.50
CA GLN A 216 -1.51 -4.93 -12.55
C GLN A 216 -0.69 -4.59 -13.80
N PHE A 217 0.62 -4.26 -13.61
CA PHE A 217 1.51 -3.82 -14.69
C PHE A 217 2.98 -4.09 -14.33
N ASP A 218 3.62 -5.13 -14.89
CA ASP A 218 4.94 -5.60 -14.44
C ASP A 218 6.10 -5.15 -15.33
N GLY A 219 5.84 -4.54 -16.47
CA GLY A 219 6.84 -4.08 -17.42
C GLY A 219 6.33 -3.95 -18.86
N LEU A 220 7.25 -3.72 -19.77
CA LEU A 220 6.99 -3.57 -21.21
C LEU A 220 7.59 -4.72 -22.05
N ASN A 221 8.05 -5.79 -21.39
CA ASN A 221 8.60 -6.98 -22.04
C ASN A 221 7.70 -8.20 -21.81
N PRO A 222 7.22 -8.90 -22.87
CA PRO A 222 6.37 -10.08 -22.76
C PRO A 222 6.95 -11.23 -21.91
N GLU A 223 8.27 -11.43 -21.92
CA GLU A 223 8.91 -12.49 -21.15
C GLU A 223 8.80 -12.28 -19.63
N ILE A 224 8.68 -11.04 -19.17
CA ILE A 224 8.39 -10.72 -17.76
C ILE A 224 7.01 -11.26 -17.39
N TYR A 225 6.02 -10.99 -18.20
CA TYR A 225 4.66 -11.49 -17.98
C TYR A 225 4.58 -13.02 -18.03
N LYS A 226 5.35 -13.65 -18.91
CA LYS A 226 5.46 -15.12 -18.95
C LYS A 226 5.97 -15.67 -17.60
N LYS A 227 7.03 -15.07 -17.04
CA LYS A 227 7.60 -15.51 -15.77
C LYS A 227 6.69 -15.21 -14.57
N LEU A 228 6.08 -14.04 -14.50
CA LEU A 228 5.30 -13.60 -13.35
C LEU A 228 3.80 -13.97 -13.46
N ARG A 229 3.25 -14.03 -14.69
CA ARG A 229 1.80 -14.18 -14.92
C ARG A 229 1.43 -15.41 -15.73
N GLY A 230 2.41 -16.13 -16.31
CA GLY A 230 2.18 -17.30 -17.14
C GLY A 230 1.65 -16.99 -18.55
N ARG A 231 1.67 -15.72 -18.99
CA ARG A 231 1.14 -15.26 -20.30
C ARG A 231 2.11 -14.24 -20.91
N THR A 232 2.13 -14.13 -22.24
CA THR A 232 2.97 -13.17 -22.99
C THR A 232 2.18 -12.05 -23.65
N ASP A 233 0.86 -12.15 -23.70
CA ASP A 233 -0.07 -11.30 -24.46
C ASP A 233 -0.68 -10.15 -23.62
N LEU A 234 -0.16 -9.88 -22.43
CA LEU A 234 -0.80 -8.93 -21.50
C LEU A 234 -0.51 -7.45 -21.82
N ILE A 235 0.60 -7.12 -22.50
CA ILE A 235 0.96 -5.73 -22.77
C ILE A 235 -0.10 -5.01 -23.61
N PRO A 236 -0.57 -5.55 -24.76
CA PRO A 236 -1.65 -4.92 -25.53
C PRO A 236 -2.94 -4.74 -24.71
N ILE A 237 -3.24 -5.70 -23.82
CA ILE A 237 -4.40 -5.61 -22.91
C ILE A 237 -4.25 -4.40 -21.97
N LYS A 238 -3.07 -4.20 -21.34
CA LYS A 238 -2.82 -3.05 -20.47
C LYS A 238 -2.94 -1.72 -21.21
N GLN A 239 -2.39 -1.65 -22.42
CA GLN A 239 -2.49 -0.48 -23.27
C GLN A 239 -3.95 -0.17 -23.63
N LYS A 240 -4.73 -1.22 -23.95
CA LYS A 240 -6.17 -1.09 -24.26
C LYS A 240 -6.98 -0.60 -23.06
N VAL A 241 -6.67 -1.07 -21.84
CA VAL A 241 -7.30 -0.55 -20.61
C VAL A 241 -7.06 0.95 -20.45
N ILE A 242 -5.83 1.42 -20.68
CA ILE A 242 -5.48 2.85 -20.58
C ILE A 242 -6.23 3.66 -21.65
N GLU A 243 -6.33 3.18 -22.87
CA GLU A 243 -7.16 3.81 -23.92
C GLU A 243 -8.64 3.88 -23.52
N ASN A 244 -9.19 2.75 -23.03
CA ASN A 244 -10.58 2.68 -22.61
C ASN A 244 -10.84 3.61 -21.41
N ALA A 245 -9.91 3.71 -20.46
CA ALA A 245 -10.00 4.64 -19.34
C ALA A 245 -10.15 6.10 -19.80
N ARG A 246 -9.38 6.52 -20.82
CA ARG A 246 -9.53 7.85 -21.44
C ARG A 246 -10.93 8.08 -22.00
N LYS A 247 -11.44 7.06 -22.74
CA LYS A 247 -12.76 7.16 -23.38
C LYS A 247 -13.91 7.29 -22.38
N ILE A 248 -13.80 6.65 -21.21
CA ILE A 248 -14.83 6.72 -20.16
C ILE A 248 -14.59 7.83 -19.13
N GLY A 249 -13.55 8.66 -19.31
CA GLY A 249 -13.21 9.76 -18.41
C GLY A 249 -12.69 9.32 -17.02
N LEU A 250 -12.02 8.17 -16.94
CA LEU A 250 -11.28 7.78 -15.75
C LEU A 250 -9.87 8.38 -15.82
N ASP A 251 -9.52 9.22 -14.85
CA ASP A 251 -8.25 9.94 -14.77
C ASP A 251 -7.35 9.50 -13.59
N SER A 252 -7.60 8.32 -13.07
CA SER A 252 -6.84 7.77 -11.92
C SER A 252 -6.60 6.27 -12.09
N ILE A 253 -5.43 5.94 -12.64
CA ILE A 253 -4.89 4.58 -12.71
C ILE A 253 -3.61 4.51 -11.88
N VAL A 254 -3.48 3.47 -11.07
CA VAL A 254 -2.24 3.06 -10.41
C VAL A 254 -1.66 1.89 -11.19
N LEU A 255 -0.43 2.01 -11.68
CA LEU A 255 0.32 0.88 -12.22
C LEU A 255 0.92 0.09 -11.07
N VAL A 256 0.49 -1.16 -10.90
CA VAL A 256 0.90 -2.03 -9.79
C VAL A 256 1.92 -3.03 -10.28
N VAL A 257 3.15 -2.87 -9.81
CA VAL A 257 4.30 -3.65 -10.25
C VAL A 257 4.65 -4.70 -9.19
N THR A 258 4.54 -5.99 -9.50
CA THR A 258 5.18 -7.02 -8.69
C THR A 258 6.64 -7.11 -9.11
N LEU A 259 7.55 -6.66 -8.24
CA LEU A 259 8.97 -6.58 -8.55
C LEU A 259 9.73 -7.79 -7.99
N ALA A 260 10.44 -8.50 -8.86
CA ALA A 260 11.26 -9.65 -8.52
C ALA A 260 12.68 -9.47 -9.08
N LYS A 261 13.69 -9.64 -8.23
CA LYS A 261 15.11 -9.55 -8.62
C LYS A 261 15.42 -10.55 -9.74
N GLY A 262 16.17 -10.12 -10.76
CA GLY A 262 16.52 -10.93 -11.91
C GLY A 262 15.36 -11.24 -12.88
N VAL A 263 14.20 -10.60 -12.69
CA VAL A 263 13.05 -10.78 -13.57
C VAL A 263 12.64 -9.49 -14.25
N ASN A 264 12.33 -8.44 -13.48
CA ASN A 264 11.88 -7.14 -13.97
C ASN A 264 12.49 -5.97 -13.18
N ASP A 265 13.52 -6.21 -12.43
CA ASP A 265 14.24 -5.19 -11.67
C ASP A 265 14.98 -4.17 -12.56
N ASN A 266 15.19 -4.49 -13.84
CA ASN A 266 15.73 -3.59 -14.86
C ASN A 266 14.65 -2.76 -15.63
N GLU A 267 13.36 -2.91 -15.29
CA GLU A 267 12.24 -2.26 -16.01
C GLU A 267 11.70 -1.00 -15.32
N LEU A 268 12.18 -0.65 -14.14
CA LEU A 268 11.61 0.44 -13.34
C LEU A 268 11.65 1.80 -14.06
N GLY A 269 12.76 2.11 -14.73
CA GLY A 269 12.87 3.31 -15.55
C GLY A 269 11.88 3.35 -16.71
N ASN A 270 11.68 2.22 -17.40
CA ASN A 270 10.72 2.09 -18.50
C ASN A 270 9.29 2.24 -17.99
N ILE A 271 8.94 1.65 -16.85
CA ILE A 271 7.60 1.75 -16.25
C ILE A 271 7.31 3.20 -15.81
N ILE A 272 8.27 3.88 -15.19
CA ILE A 272 8.13 5.28 -14.79
C ILE A 272 7.95 6.17 -16.03
N ASN A 273 8.75 5.97 -17.08
CA ASN A 273 8.60 6.71 -18.34
C ASN A 273 7.23 6.44 -18.99
N TYR A 274 6.76 5.20 -18.97
CA TYR A 274 5.44 4.85 -19.46
C TYR A 274 4.32 5.56 -18.67
N ALA A 275 4.45 5.64 -17.36
CA ALA A 275 3.52 6.40 -16.51
C ALA A 275 3.52 7.89 -16.86
N ILE A 276 4.70 8.47 -17.09
CA ILE A 276 4.88 9.87 -17.50
C ILE A 276 4.20 10.16 -18.86
N GLN A 277 4.37 9.26 -19.83
CA GLN A 277 3.73 9.38 -21.15
C GLN A 277 2.21 9.30 -21.09
N ASN A 278 1.67 8.65 -20.06
CA ASN A 278 0.23 8.44 -19.82
C ASN A 278 -0.29 9.22 -18.60
N LYS A 279 0.39 10.32 -18.21
CA LYS A 279 0.07 11.09 -16.99
C LYS A 279 -1.32 11.75 -16.98
N ASP A 280 -2.01 11.76 -18.08
CA ASP A 280 -3.40 12.19 -18.19
C ASP A 280 -4.37 11.23 -17.44
N VAL A 281 -4.03 9.94 -17.38
CA VAL A 281 -4.83 8.90 -16.69
C VAL A 281 -4.04 8.15 -15.62
N VAL A 282 -2.71 8.03 -15.72
CA VAL A 282 -1.86 7.35 -14.72
C VAL A 282 -1.41 8.34 -13.67
N ARG A 283 -1.72 8.04 -12.39
CA ARG A 283 -1.39 8.91 -11.24
C ARG A 283 -0.34 8.34 -10.31
N CYS A 284 -0.11 7.03 -10.40
CA CYS A 284 0.82 6.37 -9.49
C CYS A 284 1.48 5.16 -10.17
N VAL A 285 2.74 4.94 -9.84
CA VAL A 285 3.41 3.66 -9.98
C VAL A 285 3.63 3.12 -8.58
N ASN A 286 2.98 2.01 -8.22
CA ASN A 286 3.13 1.35 -6.92
C ASN A 286 3.91 0.06 -7.09
N ILE A 287 5.16 0.07 -6.64
CA ILE A 287 6.10 -1.04 -6.76
C ILE A 287 5.98 -1.91 -5.52
N GLN A 288 5.76 -3.20 -5.72
CA GLN A 288 5.60 -4.18 -4.65
C GLN A 288 6.68 -5.25 -4.78
N PRO A 289 7.77 -5.19 -3.98
CA PRO A 289 8.69 -6.30 -3.85
C PRO A 289 7.94 -7.60 -3.62
N ILE A 290 8.33 -8.66 -4.34
CA ILE A 290 7.65 -9.96 -4.25
C ILE A 290 7.63 -10.48 -2.82
N SER A 291 6.45 -10.92 -2.35
CA SER A 291 6.27 -11.64 -1.09
C SER A 291 6.16 -13.13 -1.34
N PHE A 292 6.89 -13.94 -0.59
CA PHE A 292 6.92 -15.40 -0.75
C PHE A 292 5.82 -16.07 0.09
N VAL A 293 4.58 -15.81 -0.31
CA VAL A 293 3.34 -16.42 0.18
C VAL A 293 2.52 -16.93 -0.99
N GLY A 294 1.52 -17.73 -0.74
CA GLY A 294 0.70 -18.32 -1.80
C GLY A 294 1.51 -19.26 -2.71
N ARG A 295 1.50 -19.01 -4.04
CA ARG A 295 2.21 -19.84 -5.03
C ARG A 295 3.72 -19.57 -5.13
N ALA A 296 4.22 -18.46 -4.63
CA ALA A 296 5.64 -18.18 -4.68
C ALA A 296 6.42 -19.19 -3.82
N THR A 297 7.30 -19.98 -4.43
CA THR A 297 8.00 -21.07 -3.75
C THR A 297 9.16 -20.56 -2.89
N LYS A 298 9.41 -21.26 -1.77
CA LYS A 298 10.47 -20.92 -0.80
C LYS A 298 11.88 -21.05 -1.40
N GLU A 299 12.09 -21.94 -2.37
CA GLU A 299 13.41 -22.19 -2.99
C GLU A 299 13.96 -20.96 -3.71
N LYS A 300 13.07 -20.08 -4.21
CA LYS A 300 13.45 -18.88 -4.97
C LYS A 300 13.68 -17.63 -4.10
N ILE A 301 13.51 -17.73 -2.78
CA ILE A 301 13.59 -16.57 -1.89
C ILE A 301 14.93 -15.85 -2.03
N LYS A 302 16.04 -16.58 -1.88
CA LYS A 302 17.39 -15.98 -1.90
C LYS A 302 17.73 -15.32 -3.23
N GLU A 303 17.24 -15.88 -4.33
CA GLU A 303 17.52 -15.37 -5.68
C GLU A 303 16.67 -14.16 -6.03
N MET A 304 15.39 -14.16 -5.63
CA MET A 304 14.39 -13.16 -6.05
C MET A 304 14.10 -12.10 -4.98
N ARG A 305 14.64 -12.24 -3.76
CA ARG A 305 14.44 -11.26 -2.68
C ARG A 305 14.98 -9.89 -3.08
N ILE A 306 14.14 -8.88 -2.94
CA ILE A 306 14.46 -7.47 -3.13
C ILE A 306 13.79 -6.67 -2.02
N THR A 307 14.49 -5.68 -1.48
CA THR A 307 13.96 -4.83 -0.41
C THR A 307 13.66 -3.43 -0.92
N THR A 308 12.93 -2.64 -0.15
CA THR A 308 12.60 -1.25 -0.53
C THR A 308 13.86 -0.42 -0.90
N PRO A 309 14.97 -0.40 -0.12
CA PRO A 309 16.16 0.35 -0.51
C PRO A 309 16.75 -0.09 -1.85
N ASP A 310 16.72 -1.38 -2.16
CA ASP A 310 17.20 -1.89 -3.45
C ASP A 310 16.36 -1.33 -4.59
N VAL A 311 15.03 -1.30 -4.42
CA VAL A 311 14.10 -0.67 -5.38
C VAL A 311 14.44 0.80 -5.59
N LEU A 312 14.68 1.55 -4.50
CA LEU A 312 14.97 2.98 -4.60
C LEU A 312 16.32 3.25 -5.29
N LYS A 313 17.34 2.39 -5.06
CA LYS A 313 18.62 2.45 -5.78
C LYS A 313 18.46 2.17 -7.27
N LEU A 314 17.68 1.15 -7.62
CA LEU A 314 17.38 0.83 -9.02
C LEU A 314 16.63 1.96 -9.73
N ILE A 315 15.71 2.64 -9.05
CA ILE A 315 15.04 3.83 -9.60
C ILE A 315 16.07 4.94 -9.84
N GLU A 316 16.97 5.20 -8.89
CA GLU A 316 18.03 6.19 -9.00
C GLU A 316 18.93 5.91 -10.22
N GLU A 317 19.38 4.67 -10.36
CA GLU A 317 20.22 4.22 -11.49
C GLU A 317 19.48 4.35 -12.84
N GLN A 318 18.26 3.82 -12.94
CA GLN A 318 17.49 3.76 -14.19
C GLN A 318 16.84 5.08 -14.59
N THR A 319 16.82 6.06 -13.69
CA THR A 319 16.43 7.45 -14.01
C THR A 319 17.64 8.39 -14.15
N ASN A 320 18.86 7.84 -14.21
CA ASN A 320 20.11 8.61 -14.27
C ASN A 320 20.19 9.70 -13.18
N GLY A 321 19.77 9.38 -11.95
CA GLY A 321 19.77 10.29 -10.82
C GLY A 321 18.68 11.38 -10.87
N ALA A 322 17.74 11.30 -11.80
CA ALA A 322 16.62 12.23 -11.84
C ALA A 322 15.73 12.08 -10.59
N ILE A 323 15.55 10.84 -10.12
CA ILE A 323 14.91 10.50 -8.84
C ILE A 323 15.93 9.74 -8.02
N THR A 324 16.30 10.23 -6.83
CA THR A 324 17.26 9.58 -5.94
C THR A 324 16.53 8.86 -4.80
N ARG A 325 17.19 7.90 -4.15
CA ARG A 325 16.64 7.26 -2.94
C ARG A 325 16.32 8.26 -1.82
N TRP A 326 17.01 9.40 -1.79
CA TRP A 326 16.80 10.47 -0.81
C TRP A 326 15.57 11.35 -1.10
N ASP A 327 14.98 11.22 -2.29
CA ASP A 327 13.72 11.89 -2.64
C ASP A 327 12.49 11.20 -2.04
N PHE A 328 12.65 9.98 -1.49
CA PHE A 328 11.57 9.22 -0.88
C PHE A 328 11.43 9.49 0.62
N ARG A 329 10.21 9.41 1.11
CA ARG A 329 9.89 9.44 2.53
C ARG A 329 9.10 8.20 2.93
N PRO A 330 9.26 7.71 4.17
CA PRO A 330 8.48 6.58 4.64
C PRO A 330 7.00 6.94 4.74
N VAL A 331 6.16 5.90 4.68
CA VAL A 331 4.70 6.04 4.60
C VAL A 331 4.05 6.70 5.82
N ASP A 332 4.72 6.78 6.95
CA ASP A 332 4.26 7.46 8.16
C ASP A 332 4.68 8.94 8.24
N TRP A 333 5.47 9.44 7.29
CA TRP A 333 5.87 10.85 7.20
C TRP A 333 4.69 11.85 7.29
N PRO A 334 3.45 11.57 6.75
CA PRO A 334 2.35 12.54 6.81
C PRO A 334 1.65 12.66 8.18
N VAL A 335 2.02 11.85 9.17
CA VAL A 335 1.33 11.84 10.49
C VAL A 335 1.28 13.23 11.15
N PRO A 336 2.36 14.05 11.18
CA PRO A 336 2.30 15.39 11.74
C PRO A 336 1.25 16.27 11.07
N ILE A 337 1.07 16.13 9.76
CA ILE A 337 0.06 16.88 9.00
C ILE A 337 -1.35 16.50 9.48
N SER A 338 -1.64 15.20 9.59
CA SER A 338 -2.93 14.71 10.07
C SER A 338 -3.24 15.23 11.48
N LEU A 339 -2.28 15.09 12.41
CA LEU A 339 -2.45 15.52 13.80
C LEU A 339 -2.65 17.04 13.94
N ALA A 340 -1.86 17.84 13.25
CA ALA A 340 -2.00 19.29 13.27
C ALA A 340 -3.35 19.73 12.67
N MET A 341 -3.74 19.14 11.54
CA MET A 341 -5.00 19.46 10.89
C MET A 341 -6.23 19.01 11.70
N GLU A 342 -6.14 17.91 12.46
CA GLU A 342 -7.17 17.51 13.43
C GLU A 342 -7.43 18.62 14.46
N GLN A 343 -6.38 19.18 15.02
CA GLN A 343 -6.48 20.27 16.02
C GLN A 343 -7.01 21.55 15.39
N VAL A 344 -6.49 21.92 14.22
CA VAL A 344 -6.86 23.18 13.55
C VAL A 344 -8.30 23.13 13.03
N LYS A 345 -8.77 22.00 12.47
CA LYS A 345 -10.08 21.84 11.85
C LYS A 345 -11.14 21.20 12.75
N ASN A 346 -10.74 20.72 13.93
CA ASN A 346 -11.62 20.03 14.90
C ASN A 346 -12.37 18.84 14.28
N ARG A 347 -11.69 18.04 13.50
CA ARG A 347 -12.21 16.79 12.93
C ARG A 347 -11.07 15.79 12.76
N LEU A 348 -11.37 14.50 12.83
CA LEU A 348 -10.39 13.44 12.62
C LEU A 348 -9.93 13.40 11.15
N TYR A 349 -8.69 13.00 10.97
CA TYR A 349 -8.04 12.72 9.69
C TYR A 349 -7.44 11.32 9.70
N PRO A 350 -7.24 10.67 8.54
CA PRO A 350 -6.54 9.39 8.49
C PRO A 350 -5.09 9.56 8.94
N ARG A 351 -4.64 8.70 9.86
CA ARG A 351 -3.27 8.70 10.37
C ARG A 351 -2.53 7.48 9.82
N PHE A 352 -1.52 7.73 9.03
CA PHE A 352 -0.68 6.69 8.42
C PHE A 352 0.37 6.19 9.41
N THR A 353 -0.06 5.68 10.56
CA THR A 353 0.79 5.27 11.67
C THR A 353 1.48 3.91 11.49
N MET A 354 1.52 3.40 10.25
CA MET A 354 2.22 2.16 9.96
C MET A 354 3.73 2.27 10.27
N ASN A 355 4.38 1.12 10.32
CA ASN A 355 5.83 1.10 10.51
C ASN A 355 6.53 1.75 9.30
N PRO A 356 7.56 2.62 9.50
CA PRO A 356 8.25 3.32 8.42
C PRO A 356 8.83 2.40 7.35
N TYR A 357 9.17 1.16 7.72
CA TYR A 357 9.75 0.18 6.80
C TYR A 357 8.70 -0.62 6.01
N CYS A 358 7.40 -0.30 6.13
CA CYS A 358 6.34 -0.91 5.32
C CYS A 358 6.28 -0.37 3.90
N GLY A 359 6.78 0.85 3.66
CA GLY A 359 6.80 1.43 2.34
C GLY A 359 7.35 2.84 2.29
N ALA A 360 7.49 3.34 1.08
CA ALA A 360 8.03 4.65 0.74
C ALA A 360 7.20 5.30 -0.35
N ALA A 361 7.23 6.62 -0.41
CA ALA A 361 6.66 7.35 -1.55
C ALA A 361 7.41 8.65 -1.83
N THR A 362 7.38 9.06 -3.08
CA THR A 362 7.70 10.41 -3.54
C THR A 362 6.69 10.85 -4.58
N PHE A 363 6.61 12.15 -4.81
CA PHE A 363 5.87 12.72 -5.92
C PHE A 363 6.84 13.35 -6.90
N ILE A 364 6.60 13.16 -8.18
CA ILE A 364 7.36 13.79 -9.25
C ILE A 364 6.45 14.72 -10.06
N LEU A 365 6.92 15.91 -10.33
CA LEU A 365 6.34 16.83 -11.29
C LEU A 365 7.09 16.67 -12.63
N VAL A 366 6.37 16.65 -13.74
CA VAL A 366 6.96 16.54 -15.07
C VAL A 366 6.68 17.83 -15.84
N GLU A 367 7.73 18.65 -16.00
CA GLU A 367 7.67 19.92 -16.72
C GLU A 367 8.76 19.97 -17.80
N ASN A 368 8.38 20.33 -19.03
CA ASN A 368 9.30 20.45 -20.17
C ASN A 368 10.21 19.23 -20.37
N GLY A 369 9.65 18.01 -20.13
CA GLY A 369 10.39 16.75 -20.25
C GLY A 369 11.33 16.45 -19.09
N LYS A 370 11.41 17.30 -18.07
CA LYS A 370 12.22 17.08 -16.88
C LYS A 370 11.39 16.48 -15.75
N ILE A 371 11.98 15.52 -15.05
CA ILE A 371 11.43 14.92 -13.82
C ILE A 371 11.93 15.75 -12.63
N ILE A 372 11.03 16.28 -11.82
CA ILE A 372 11.35 17.10 -10.66
C ILE A 372 10.69 16.48 -9.42
N PRO A 373 11.43 15.78 -8.56
CA PRO A 373 10.92 15.28 -7.29
C PRO A 373 10.42 16.39 -6.36
N ILE A 374 9.39 16.11 -5.60
CA ILE A 374 8.77 17.08 -4.66
C ILE A 374 9.75 17.64 -3.63
N THR A 375 10.76 16.88 -3.26
CA THR A 375 11.84 17.29 -2.35
C THR A 375 12.69 18.45 -2.87
N ARG A 376 12.72 18.62 -4.18
CA ARG A 376 13.39 19.76 -4.84
C ARG A 376 12.51 21.00 -4.91
N ILE A 377 11.18 20.80 -4.85
CA ILE A 377 10.18 21.88 -4.86
C ILE A 377 9.86 22.36 -3.45
N VAL A 378 9.82 21.43 -2.49
CA VAL A 378 9.47 21.68 -1.08
C VAL A 378 10.57 21.14 -0.19
N ASP A 379 10.95 21.90 0.84
CA ASP A 379 11.74 21.37 1.95
C ASP A 379 10.85 20.49 2.83
N VAL A 380 10.72 19.22 2.41
CA VAL A 380 9.75 18.28 3.01
C VAL A 380 10.05 17.93 4.45
N ASP A 381 11.33 17.99 4.88
CA ASP A 381 11.73 17.67 6.24
C ASP A 381 11.33 18.80 7.20
N ASN A 382 11.68 20.04 6.87
CA ASN A 382 11.24 21.20 7.64
C ASN A 382 9.73 21.45 7.54
N PHE A 383 9.08 20.97 6.45
CA PHE A 383 7.63 21.00 6.31
C PHE A 383 6.95 20.12 7.36
N ALA A 384 7.40 18.87 7.56
CA ALA A 384 6.88 17.99 8.59
C ALA A 384 7.16 18.52 10.00
N GLU A 385 8.38 19.05 10.24
CA GLU A 385 8.75 19.66 11.53
C GLU A 385 7.87 20.88 11.85
N THR A 386 7.57 21.70 10.86
CA THR A 386 6.64 22.84 11.05
C THR A 386 5.24 22.37 11.43
N PHE A 387 4.74 21.25 10.88
CA PHE A 387 3.46 20.67 11.29
C PHE A 387 3.50 20.14 12.72
N TRP A 388 4.63 19.61 13.23
CA TRP A 388 4.78 19.30 14.63
C TRP A 388 4.65 20.55 15.50
N GLN A 389 5.30 21.65 15.14
CA GLN A 389 5.17 22.93 15.86
C GLN A 389 3.74 23.44 15.87
N ILE A 390 3.02 23.32 14.73
CA ILE A 390 1.61 23.69 14.64
C ILE A 390 0.74 22.82 15.56
N TYR A 391 0.99 21.51 15.60
CA TYR A 391 0.29 20.58 16.48
C TYR A 391 0.48 20.96 17.95
N TYR A 392 1.71 21.11 18.42
CA TYR A 392 2.00 21.49 19.81
C TYR A 392 1.43 22.87 20.15
N THR A 393 1.54 23.85 19.25
CA THR A 393 0.93 25.16 19.46
C THR A 393 -0.60 25.06 19.60
N ALA A 394 -1.25 24.19 18.84
CA ALA A 394 -2.70 24.02 18.92
C ALA A 394 -3.16 23.45 20.26
N ILE A 395 -2.42 22.52 20.85
CA ILE A 395 -2.73 21.90 22.14
C ILE A 395 -2.35 22.77 23.35
N GLU A 396 -1.29 23.58 23.24
CA GLU A 396 -0.76 24.42 24.33
C GLU A 396 -1.20 25.88 24.22
N GLY A 397 -1.12 26.46 23.05
CA GLY A 397 -1.29 27.89 22.81
C GLY A 397 -2.56 28.32 22.09
N GLY A 398 -3.42 27.37 21.75
CA GLY A 398 -4.72 27.62 21.13
C GLY A 398 -4.72 27.62 19.59
N LYS A 399 -5.89 27.29 19.07
CA LYS A 399 -6.14 27.02 17.62
C LYS A 399 -5.89 28.23 16.71
N THR A 400 -6.13 29.46 17.19
CA THR A 400 -5.92 30.68 16.39
C THR A 400 -4.45 30.89 16.09
N LYS A 401 -3.58 30.74 17.11
CA LYS A 401 -2.12 30.85 16.95
C LYS A 401 -1.58 29.77 16.01
N ALA A 402 -2.09 28.53 16.15
CA ALA A 402 -1.73 27.42 15.27
C ALA A 402 -2.12 27.65 13.79
N LYS A 403 -3.30 28.24 13.55
CA LYS A 403 -3.73 28.63 12.20
C LYS A 403 -2.79 29.66 11.55
N LEU A 404 -2.33 30.63 12.31
CA LEU A 404 -1.36 31.64 11.82
C LEU A 404 -0.02 31.01 11.47
N GLN A 405 0.40 29.98 12.22
CA GLN A 405 1.65 29.27 11.92
C GLN A 405 1.63 28.49 10.60
N LEU A 406 0.47 28.19 10.02
CA LEU A 406 0.39 27.59 8.66
C LEU A 406 1.08 28.47 7.60
N LEU A 407 1.16 29.78 7.81
CA LEU A 407 1.91 30.68 6.92
C LEU A 407 3.41 30.44 6.92
N LYS A 408 3.97 29.83 7.96
CA LYS A 408 5.39 29.44 8.04
C LYS A 408 5.74 28.32 7.05
N LEU A 409 4.76 27.64 6.49
CA LEU A 409 4.98 26.64 5.45
C LEU A 409 5.33 27.27 4.09
N LEU A 410 4.95 28.53 3.86
CA LEU A 410 5.16 29.20 2.56
C LEU A 410 6.63 29.33 2.15
N PRO A 411 7.56 29.75 3.04
CA PRO A 411 8.98 29.86 2.69
C PRO A 411 9.63 28.50 2.36
N LEU A 412 9.03 27.38 2.83
CA LEU A 412 9.54 26.02 2.58
C LEU A 412 9.23 25.54 1.14
N VAL A 413 8.32 26.22 0.44
CA VAL A 413 8.04 25.98 -0.98
C VAL A 413 8.98 26.85 -1.81
N LYS A 414 9.97 26.21 -2.46
CA LYS A 414 11.04 26.88 -3.19
C LYS A 414 10.54 27.52 -4.50
N GLU A 415 9.67 26.83 -5.23
CA GLU A 415 9.14 27.27 -6.50
C GLU A 415 8.04 28.32 -6.34
N GLU A 416 8.21 29.51 -6.96
CA GLU A 416 7.31 30.65 -6.73
C GLU A 416 5.88 30.41 -7.20
N HIS A 417 5.69 29.76 -8.34
CA HIS A 417 4.36 29.45 -8.86
C HIS A 417 3.61 28.46 -7.95
N VAL A 418 4.32 27.44 -7.44
CA VAL A 418 3.76 26.47 -6.47
C VAL A 418 3.44 27.17 -5.14
N ARG A 419 4.32 28.06 -4.70
CA ARG A 419 4.12 28.86 -3.47
C ARG A 419 2.87 29.73 -3.56
N LYS A 420 2.60 30.38 -4.70
CA LYS A 420 1.37 31.16 -4.93
C LYS A 420 0.11 30.28 -4.82
N LEU A 421 0.10 29.13 -5.47
CA LEU A 421 -1.00 28.17 -5.39
C LEU A 421 -1.23 27.68 -3.96
N PHE A 422 -0.17 27.37 -3.24
CA PHE A 422 -0.24 26.92 -1.86
C PHE A 422 -0.75 28.05 -0.93
N LYS A 423 -0.32 29.30 -1.13
CA LYS A 423 -0.84 30.47 -0.42
C LYS A 423 -2.34 30.63 -0.61
N ASP A 424 -2.85 30.48 -1.83
CA ASP A 424 -4.29 30.54 -2.13
C ASP A 424 -5.08 29.45 -1.41
N VAL A 425 -4.52 28.24 -1.28
CA VAL A 425 -5.11 27.16 -0.46
C VAL A 425 -5.21 27.56 1.01
N LEU A 426 -4.12 28.10 1.57
CA LEU A 426 -4.07 28.46 3.00
C LEU A 426 -4.98 29.66 3.34
N THR A 427 -5.07 30.64 2.45
CA THR A 427 -5.78 31.91 2.73
C THR A 427 -7.22 31.92 2.26
N LYS A 428 -7.51 31.32 1.11
CA LYS A 428 -8.84 31.33 0.46
C LYS A 428 -9.58 30.00 0.56
N GLY A 429 -8.92 28.93 1.03
CA GLY A 429 -9.47 27.57 1.03
C GLY A 429 -9.69 27.01 -0.38
N SER A 430 -9.01 27.55 -1.40
CA SER A 430 -9.18 27.17 -2.79
C SER A 430 -8.40 25.91 -3.13
N TYR A 431 -9.03 24.75 -2.93
CA TYR A 431 -8.44 23.45 -3.30
C TYR A 431 -8.40 23.20 -4.81
N LYS A 432 -9.11 24.00 -5.63
CA LYS A 432 -9.16 23.82 -7.09
C LYS A 432 -7.79 24.01 -7.76
N ALA A 433 -7.05 25.02 -7.33
CA ALA A 433 -5.69 25.30 -7.84
C ALA A 433 -4.69 24.21 -7.41
N LEU A 434 -4.75 23.77 -6.14
CA LEU A 434 -3.94 22.66 -5.65
C LEU A 434 -4.29 21.35 -6.38
N GLY A 435 -5.57 21.10 -6.65
CA GLY A 435 -6.01 19.96 -7.44
C GLY A 435 -5.43 19.95 -8.86
N SER A 436 -5.22 21.12 -9.49
CA SER A 436 -4.53 21.21 -10.77
C SER A 436 -3.05 20.84 -10.67
N LEU A 437 -2.36 21.30 -9.63
CA LEU A 437 -0.95 20.94 -9.41
C LEU A 437 -0.79 19.43 -9.15
N ILE A 438 -1.63 18.88 -8.27
CA ILE A 438 -1.61 17.44 -7.95
C ILE A 438 -1.92 16.59 -9.19
N ARG A 439 -2.80 17.04 -10.08
CA ARG A 439 -3.07 16.36 -11.36
C ARG A 439 -1.87 16.31 -12.31
N ASN A 440 -0.89 17.20 -12.14
CA ASN A 440 0.35 17.17 -12.91
C ASN A 440 1.48 16.38 -12.25
N MET A 441 1.22 15.82 -11.06
CA MET A 441 2.18 14.98 -10.34
C MET A 441 1.84 13.50 -10.51
N ILE A 442 2.88 12.69 -10.51
CA ILE A 442 2.80 11.23 -10.43
C ILE A 442 3.42 10.82 -9.11
N MET A 443 2.74 9.96 -8.36
CA MET A 443 3.30 9.33 -7.18
C MET A 443 4.12 8.10 -7.59
N ILE A 444 5.32 7.99 -7.06
CA ILE A 444 6.11 6.75 -7.12
C ILE A 444 6.13 6.18 -5.71
N GLY A 445 5.51 5.03 -5.54
CA GLY A 445 5.39 4.33 -4.27
C GLY A 445 6.09 2.97 -4.29
N CYS A 446 6.57 2.55 -3.14
CA CYS A 446 7.06 1.20 -2.89
C CYS A 446 6.39 0.67 -1.63
N MET A 447 5.75 -0.50 -1.71
CA MET A 447 5.07 -1.16 -0.58
C MET A 447 5.65 -2.55 -0.40
N HIS A 448 6.39 -2.77 0.69
CA HIS A 448 7.04 -4.05 0.99
C HIS A 448 6.19 -4.86 1.97
N PHE A 449 5.37 -5.75 1.44
CA PHE A 449 4.59 -6.70 2.23
C PHE A 449 5.48 -7.79 2.81
N MET A 450 5.13 -8.23 4.03
CA MET A 450 5.86 -9.30 4.71
C MET A 450 5.38 -10.67 4.23
N ASP A 451 6.31 -11.62 4.29
CA ASP A 451 6.05 -13.06 4.17
C ASP A 451 6.55 -13.80 5.44
N TYR A 452 6.49 -15.13 5.45
CA TYR A 452 6.91 -15.94 6.61
C TYR A 452 8.36 -15.71 7.03
N ASN A 453 9.25 -15.31 6.10
CA ASN A 453 10.68 -15.20 6.39
C ASN A 453 11.02 -13.87 7.05
N ASN A 454 10.38 -12.78 6.62
CA ASN A 454 10.61 -11.42 7.13
C ASN A 454 9.46 -10.89 8.00
N PHE A 455 8.60 -11.78 8.52
CA PHE A 455 7.46 -11.40 9.36
C PHE A 455 7.92 -10.71 10.65
N ASP A 456 7.32 -9.56 10.95
CA ASP A 456 7.60 -8.75 12.13
C ASP A 456 6.29 -8.35 12.81
N VAL A 457 6.09 -8.84 14.03
CA VAL A 457 4.87 -8.59 14.82
C VAL A 457 4.68 -7.10 15.11
N ALA A 458 5.76 -6.36 15.37
CA ALA A 458 5.68 -4.93 15.61
C ALA A 458 5.17 -4.16 14.38
N ARG A 459 5.49 -4.61 13.17
CA ARG A 459 4.92 -4.05 11.93
C ARG A 459 3.44 -4.40 11.79
N VAL A 460 3.05 -5.64 12.11
CA VAL A 460 1.64 -6.07 12.06
C VAL A 460 0.76 -5.24 12.97
N GLN A 461 1.17 -5.02 14.21
CA GLN A 461 0.42 -4.23 15.19
C GLN A 461 0.16 -2.79 14.74
N ARG A 462 0.91 -2.30 13.79
CA ARG A 462 0.83 -0.94 13.23
C ARG A 462 0.24 -0.89 11.82
N CYS A 463 -0.25 -2.00 11.29
CA CYS A 463 -0.83 -2.04 9.95
C CYS A 463 -2.05 -1.11 9.85
N VAL A 464 -2.20 -0.44 8.73
CA VAL A 464 -3.36 0.42 8.41
C VAL A 464 -4.12 -0.07 7.18
N ILE A 465 -3.69 -1.20 6.61
CA ILE A 465 -4.31 -1.86 5.44
C ILE A 465 -4.94 -3.16 5.92
N HIS A 466 -6.25 -3.26 5.86
CA HIS A 466 -6.97 -4.39 6.44
C HIS A 466 -7.99 -4.99 5.48
N TYR A 467 -8.11 -6.31 5.53
CA TYR A 467 -9.20 -7.04 4.91
C TYR A 467 -10.40 -7.12 5.85
N ALA A 468 -11.59 -6.85 5.33
CA ALA A 468 -12.83 -7.23 6.02
C ALA A 468 -13.31 -8.59 5.50
N LEU A 469 -13.85 -9.41 6.42
CA LEU A 469 -14.20 -10.79 6.18
C LEU A 469 -15.65 -11.09 6.59
N PRO A 470 -16.29 -12.14 6.03
CA PRO A 470 -17.70 -12.44 6.29
C PRO A 470 -18.00 -12.78 7.76
N ASN A 471 -17.00 -13.29 8.53
CA ASN A 471 -17.14 -13.55 9.97
C ASN A 471 -17.09 -12.28 10.84
N GLY A 472 -17.03 -11.10 10.25
CA GLY A 472 -16.94 -9.81 10.96
C GLY A 472 -15.52 -9.43 11.39
N SER A 473 -14.51 -10.27 11.20
CA SER A 473 -13.14 -9.90 11.51
C SER A 473 -12.55 -8.91 10.49
N ILE A 474 -11.60 -8.09 10.97
CA ILE A 474 -10.86 -7.12 10.16
C ILE A 474 -9.37 -7.42 10.36
N ILE A 475 -8.71 -8.00 9.37
CA ILE A 475 -7.37 -8.59 9.50
C ILE A 475 -6.31 -7.80 8.72
N PRO A 476 -5.14 -7.49 9.31
CA PRO A 476 -4.03 -6.86 8.61
C PRO A 476 -3.58 -7.62 7.36
N PHE A 477 -3.23 -6.89 6.30
CA PHE A 477 -2.90 -7.44 4.99
C PHE A 477 -1.89 -8.61 5.05
N CYS A 478 -0.73 -8.37 5.66
CA CYS A 478 0.32 -9.40 5.73
C CYS A 478 -0.12 -10.63 6.55
N THR A 479 -0.86 -10.41 7.63
CA THR A 479 -1.31 -11.49 8.51
C THR A 479 -2.37 -12.36 7.85
N LEU A 480 -3.33 -11.76 7.14
CA LEU A 480 -4.31 -12.54 6.39
C LEU A 480 -3.61 -13.45 5.38
N ASN A 481 -2.75 -12.88 4.55
CA ASN A 481 -2.10 -13.60 3.45
C ASN A 481 -1.10 -14.66 3.94
N SER A 482 -0.45 -14.45 5.10
CA SER A 482 0.47 -15.42 5.66
C SER A 482 -0.20 -16.50 6.51
N LEU A 483 -1.20 -16.14 7.35
CA LEU A 483 -1.65 -17.05 8.42
C LEU A 483 -3.12 -17.48 8.32
N HIS A 484 -4.02 -16.59 7.87
CA HIS A 484 -5.45 -16.81 8.09
C HIS A 484 -6.27 -17.08 6.84
N ARG A 485 -5.74 -16.72 5.63
CA ARG A 485 -6.50 -16.75 4.38
C ARG A 485 -7.16 -18.10 4.12
N SER A 486 -6.38 -19.16 4.04
CA SER A 486 -6.90 -20.50 3.67
C SER A 486 -7.95 -21.01 4.62
N ARG A 487 -7.80 -20.76 5.93
CA ARG A 487 -8.79 -21.19 6.95
C ARG A 487 -10.10 -20.46 6.77
N ILE A 488 -10.05 -19.13 6.66
CA ILE A 488 -11.26 -18.31 6.59
C ILE A 488 -11.96 -18.47 5.24
N GLU A 489 -11.21 -18.49 4.15
CA GLU A 489 -11.84 -18.71 2.83
C GLU A 489 -12.56 -20.05 2.76
N LYS A 490 -11.98 -21.14 3.29
CA LYS A 490 -12.62 -22.45 3.32
C LYS A 490 -13.93 -22.45 4.13
N GLU A 491 -13.96 -21.73 5.25
CA GLU A 491 -15.17 -21.62 6.09
C GLU A 491 -16.36 -21.00 5.35
N TYR A 492 -16.10 -20.09 4.41
CA TYR A 492 -17.10 -19.35 3.64
C TYR A 492 -17.11 -19.73 2.16
N SER A 493 -16.50 -20.85 1.79
CA SER A 493 -16.43 -21.34 0.41
C SER A 493 -17.50 -22.38 0.11
N MET A 494 -17.68 -22.64 -1.17
CA MET A 494 -18.44 -23.76 -1.70
C MET A 494 -17.54 -24.58 -2.64
N THR A 495 -17.97 -25.78 -2.98
CA THR A 495 -17.29 -26.59 -3.99
C THR A 495 -17.49 -25.99 -5.37
N ILE A 496 -16.62 -26.34 -6.29
CA ILE A 496 -16.70 -25.90 -7.69
C ILE A 496 -18.03 -26.36 -8.30
N ASP A 497 -18.45 -27.60 -8.02
CA ASP A 497 -19.69 -28.17 -8.55
C ASP A 497 -20.93 -27.44 -8.01
N GLU A 498 -20.94 -27.07 -6.73
CA GLU A 498 -22.01 -26.26 -6.13
C GLU A 498 -22.08 -24.90 -6.79
N TRP A 499 -20.93 -24.27 -7.04
CA TRP A 499 -20.88 -22.96 -7.71
C TRP A 499 -21.46 -23.03 -9.13
N TYR A 500 -21.11 -24.05 -9.94
CA TYR A 500 -21.66 -24.21 -11.27
C TYR A 500 -23.17 -24.51 -11.28
N LYS A 501 -23.68 -25.24 -10.29
CA LYS A 501 -25.14 -25.43 -10.14
C LYS A 501 -25.89 -24.12 -9.90
N LEU A 502 -25.26 -23.18 -9.16
CA LEU A 502 -25.83 -21.86 -8.93
C LEU A 502 -25.64 -20.91 -10.13
N HIS A 503 -24.70 -21.22 -11.01
CA HIS A 503 -24.33 -20.38 -12.17
C HIS A 503 -24.30 -21.19 -13.48
N PRO A 504 -25.44 -21.74 -13.94
CA PRO A 504 -25.48 -22.69 -15.06
C PRO A 504 -25.02 -22.12 -16.41
N ASN A 505 -24.97 -20.79 -16.53
CA ASN A 505 -24.49 -20.09 -17.73
C ASN A 505 -23.01 -19.66 -17.63
N ALA A 506 -22.32 -19.97 -16.53
CA ALA A 506 -20.90 -19.64 -16.38
C ALA A 506 -20.04 -20.48 -17.33
N LYS A 507 -19.05 -19.86 -17.94
CA LYS A 507 -18.10 -20.56 -18.82
C LYS A 507 -17.01 -21.22 -17.97
N ILE A 508 -16.50 -22.36 -18.45
CA ILE A 508 -15.38 -23.10 -17.82
C ILE A 508 -14.13 -22.22 -17.60
N ASN A 509 -13.97 -21.17 -18.38
CA ASN A 509 -12.86 -20.20 -18.23
C ASN A 509 -13.07 -19.12 -17.16
N ASP A 510 -14.18 -19.12 -16.43
CA ASP A 510 -14.45 -18.21 -15.29
C ASP A 510 -13.88 -18.79 -13.98
N TYR A 511 -12.65 -19.24 -13.99
CA TYR A 511 -12.04 -20.16 -13.04
C TYR A 511 -11.97 -19.76 -11.57
N VAL A 512 -11.93 -20.85 -10.94
CA VAL A 512 -11.62 -21.16 -9.55
C VAL A 512 -10.17 -21.60 -9.37
#